data_331f99d3fa5876c42a5eb7b516d3eef6
#
_entry.id   331f99d3fa5876c42a5eb7b516d3eef6
#
_cell.length_a   1.000
_cell.length_b   1.000
_cell.length_c   1.000
_cell.angle_alpha   90.00
_cell.angle_beta   90.00
_cell.angle_gamma   90.00
#
_symmetry.space_group_name_H-M   'P 1'
#
loop_
_entity.id
_entity.type
_entity.pdbx_description
1 polymer ?
#
loop_
_entity_poly.entity_id
_entity_poly.type
_entity_poly.pdbx_seq_one_letter_code
_entity_poly.pdbx_strand_id
1 'polypeptide(L)'
;MKLSLTSWSLPACTLQEAAHISKALGINELDVGLLYRSSLDRKEMIADPQSVAHKVRSLGIAIPNYYHLFGLGLFDRNLAMPGTIEQNLADFERVIEFCDLADIQTVFVLPGVINPGQSRNDALAESARSLNALMRVAARSKTVLTIEAHVHSYLESPSTVLQLLERVEGLKLTLDYAHFACLGYRQEEVDPLAPYAAHVHLRQARPGVLQAKSNEGTINMNALFGTLRDSGYQGAMALEYVHQDYMATRYDDVLTETIWLRDQFRSWAV
;
A
#
# COMPACT_ATOMS: atom_id res chain seq x y z
N MET A 1 9.11 -14.44 3.46
CA MET A 1 7.90 -13.58 3.67
C MET A 1 7.69 -13.36 5.16
N LYS A 2 7.23 -12.18 5.54
CA LYS A 2 6.93 -11.81 6.94
C LYS A 2 5.57 -11.11 6.99
N LEU A 3 4.97 -11.03 8.17
CA LEU A 3 3.74 -10.25 8.37
C LEU A 3 4.06 -8.88 8.97
N SER A 4 3.39 -7.85 8.47
CA SER A 4 3.25 -6.56 9.13
C SER A 4 1.77 -6.27 9.43
N LEU A 5 1.51 -5.23 10.22
CA LEU A 5 0.17 -4.69 10.47
C LEU A 5 0.16 -3.25 9.97
N THR A 6 -0.90 -2.82 9.31
CA THR A 6 -1.01 -1.40 8.98
C THR A 6 -1.46 -0.60 10.19
N SER A 7 -0.81 0.52 10.48
CA SER A 7 -1.17 1.39 11.61
C SER A 7 -2.59 1.93 11.51
N TRP A 8 -3.07 2.12 10.28
CA TRP A 8 -4.43 2.61 10.00
C TRP A 8 -5.52 1.55 10.14
N SER A 9 -5.16 0.27 10.34
CA SER A 9 -6.14 -0.75 10.74
C SER A 9 -6.70 -0.51 12.15
N LEU A 10 -6.07 0.37 12.92
CA LEU A 10 -6.44 0.72 14.29
C LEU A 10 -6.77 2.21 14.40
N PRO A 11 -7.90 2.69 13.83
CA PRO A 11 -8.16 4.11 13.61
C PRO A 11 -8.22 4.97 14.88
N ALA A 12 -8.57 4.37 16.03
CA ALA A 12 -8.63 5.05 17.32
C ALA A 12 -7.28 5.10 18.06
N CYS A 13 -6.28 4.35 17.60
CA CYS A 13 -4.98 4.23 18.25
C CYS A 13 -4.00 5.29 17.75
N THR A 14 -3.15 5.76 18.64
CA THR A 14 -1.93 6.47 18.28
C THR A 14 -0.93 5.51 17.63
N LEU A 15 0.08 6.03 16.96
CA LEU A 15 1.11 5.21 16.33
C LEU A 15 1.84 4.32 17.35
N GLN A 16 2.09 4.83 18.56
CA GLN A 16 2.71 4.08 19.65
C GLN A 16 1.81 2.93 20.15
N GLU A 17 0.51 3.17 20.29
CA GLU A 17 -0.47 2.14 20.68
C GLU A 17 -0.58 1.07 19.59
N ALA A 18 -0.61 1.47 18.31
CA ALA A 18 -0.62 0.54 17.18
C ALA A 18 0.63 -0.36 17.15
N ALA A 19 1.81 0.21 17.42
CA ALA A 19 3.05 -0.55 17.53
C ALA A 19 3.02 -1.56 18.69
N HIS A 20 2.47 -1.19 19.85
CA HIS A 20 2.31 -2.11 20.99
C HIS A 20 1.32 -3.24 20.69
N ILE A 21 0.19 -2.93 20.05
CA ILE A 21 -0.79 -3.95 19.63
C ILE A 21 -0.17 -4.91 18.62
N SER A 22 0.54 -4.41 17.61
CA SER A 22 1.24 -5.26 16.63
C SER A 22 2.18 -6.25 17.33
N LYS A 23 3.03 -5.77 18.24
CA LYS A 23 3.93 -6.62 19.05
C LYS A 23 3.16 -7.64 19.92
N ALA A 24 2.08 -7.24 20.56
CA ALA A 24 1.24 -8.13 21.36
C ALA A 24 0.59 -9.24 20.52
N LEU A 25 0.30 -8.98 19.23
CA LEU A 25 -0.15 -9.98 18.26
C LEU A 25 0.99 -10.87 17.75
N GLY A 26 2.24 -10.62 18.16
CA GLY A 26 3.42 -11.32 17.66
C GLY A 26 3.78 -10.94 16.22
N ILE A 27 3.40 -9.73 15.78
CA ILE A 27 3.74 -9.14 14.50
C ILE A 27 4.78 -8.04 14.78
N ASN A 28 6.01 -8.24 14.30
CA ASN A 28 7.15 -7.39 14.64
C ASN A 28 7.43 -6.30 13.60
N GLU A 29 6.50 -6.09 12.69
CA GLU A 29 6.58 -5.08 11.63
C GLU A 29 5.27 -4.27 11.59
N LEU A 30 5.37 -2.97 11.32
CA LEU A 30 4.23 -2.05 11.27
C LEU A 30 4.37 -1.13 10.05
N ASP A 31 3.37 -1.13 9.18
CA ASP A 31 3.27 -0.13 8.12
C ASP A 31 2.75 1.18 8.68
N VAL A 32 3.35 2.29 8.25
CA VAL A 32 2.97 3.64 8.68
C VAL A 32 2.44 4.46 7.51
N GLY A 33 1.60 5.43 7.80
CA GLY A 33 0.96 6.23 6.74
C GLY A 33 0.32 7.51 7.26
N LEU A 34 -0.63 8.02 6.50
CA LEU A 34 -1.23 9.34 6.68
C LEU A 34 -2.72 9.28 7.09
N LEU A 35 -3.19 8.14 7.63
CA LEU A 35 -4.59 7.94 7.96
C LEU A 35 -4.83 7.86 9.47
N TYR A 36 -5.95 8.44 9.91
CA TYR A 36 -6.49 8.38 11.26
C TYR A 36 -5.56 8.95 12.36
N ARG A 37 -5.78 8.52 13.60
CA ARG A 37 -5.02 8.99 14.76
C ARG A 37 -3.56 8.51 14.78
N SER A 38 -3.25 7.44 14.07
CA SER A 38 -1.89 6.93 13.89
C SER A 38 -1.12 7.62 12.76
N SER A 39 -1.70 8.64 12.11
CA SER A 39 -1.08 9.32 10.98
C SER A 39 0.24 10.00 11.35
N LEU A 40 1.20 9.93 10.44
CA LEU A 40 2.35 10.82 10.46
C LEU A 40 1.91 12.23 10.01
N ASP A 41 2.50 13.25 10.60
CA ASP A 41 2.30 14.62 10.11
C ASP A 41 3.11 14.85 8.83
N ARG A 42 2.40 14.90 7.70
CA ARG A 42 3.02 15.10 6.39
C ARG A 42 3.75 16.45 6.29
N LYS A 43 3.23 17.52 6.87
CA LYS A 43 3.88 18.83 6.83
C LYS A 43 5.18 18.79 7.61
N GLU A 44 5.17 18.19 8.79
CA GLU A 44 6.38 17.99 9.57
C GLU A 44 7.38 17.09 8.83
N MET A 45 6.92 15.98 8.25
CA MET A 45 7.78 15.04 7.53
C MET A 45 8.47 15.70 6.31
N ILE A 46 7.78 16.57 5.57
CA ILE A 46 8.37 17.32 4.46
C ILE A 46 9.32 18.42 4.97
N ALA A 47 8.98 19.10 6.06
CA ALA A 47 9.81 20.16 6.63
C ALA A 47 11.05 19.63 7.34
N ASP A 48 10.91 18.55 8.13
CA ASP A 48 11.96 17.94 8.95
C ASP A 48 11.84 16.40 8.95
N PRO A 49 12.28 15.71 7.87
CA PRO A 49 12.24 14.25 7.78
C PRO A 49 13.01 13.56 8.91
N GLN A 50 14.08 14.17 9.40
CA GLN A 50 14.91 13.61 10.45
C GLN A 50 14.16 13.51 11.79
N SER A 51 13.41 14.56 12.17
CA SER A 51 12.57 14.54 13.37
C SER A 51 11.54 13.41 13.31
N VAL A 52 10.83 13.29 12.17
CA VAL A 52 9.80 12.26 12.00
C VAL A 52 10.41 10.85 11.94
N ALA A 53 11.55 10.68 11.29
CA ALA A 53 12.27 9.40 11.27
C ALA A 53 12.71 8.99 12.69
N HIS A 54 13.19 9.94 13.51
CA HIS A 54 13.52 9.66 14.91
C HIS A 54 12.29 9.20 15.71
N LYS A 55 11.14 9.87 15.54
CA LYS A 55 9.87 9.44 16.18
C LYS A 55 9.46 8.03 15.78
N VAL A 56 9.52 7.72 14.48
CA VAL A 56 9.16 6.39 13.96
C VAL A 56 10.13 5.31 14.49
N ARG A 57 11.43 5.56 14.48
CA ARG A 57 12.42 4.62 15.03
C ARG A 57 12.25 4.39 16.53
N SER A 58 11.81 5.39 17.29
CA SER A 58 11.58 5.27 18.74
C SER A 58 10.44 4.30 19.10
N LEU A 59 9.60 3.90 18.13
CA LEU A 59 8.57 2.86 18.33
C LEU A 59 9.19 1.49 18.66
N GLY A 60 10.46 1.28 18.27
CA GLY A 60 11.17 0.01 18.49
C GLY A 60 10.53 -1.18 17.78
N ILE A 61 9.91 -0.96 16.62
CA ILE A 61 9.34 -1.95 15.71
C ILE A 61 9.87 -1.65 14.30
N ALA A 62 10.06 -2.66 13.47
CA ALA A 62 10.47 -2.46 12.08
C ALA A 62 9.33 -1.86 11.25
N ILE A 63 9.69 -0.96 10.33
CA ILE A 63 8.74 -0.31 9.43
C ILE A 63 9.08 -0.72 8.00
N PRO A 64 8.43 -1.76 7.45
CA PRO A 64 8.72 -2.23 6.11
C PRO A 64 8.20 -1.31 5.01
N ASN A 65 7.14 -0.55 5.29
CA ASN A 65 6.45 0.23 4.27
C ASN A 65 5.88 1.54 4.81
N TYR A 66 5.88 2.56 3.96
CA TYR A 66 5.23 3.85 4.20
C TYR A 66 4.20 4.15 3.10
N TYR A 67 2.98 4.50 3.51
CA TYR A 67 1.95 5.03 2.62
C TYR A 67 2.11 6.53 2.44
N HIS A 68 2.42 6.97 1.22
CA HIS A 68 2.47 8.39 0.88
C HIS A 68 1.31 8.80 -0.03
N LEU A 69 0.63 9.87 0.35
CA LEU A 69 -0.42 10.48 -0.44
C LEU A 69 -0.02 11.89 -0.84
N PHE A 70 0.07 12.18 -2.13
CA PHE A 70 0.23 13.54 -2.63
C PHE A 70 -1.05 14.34 -2.45
N GLY A 71 -0.91 15.62 -2.05
CA GLY A 71 -2.07 16.47 -1.81
C GLY A 71 -2.91 16.09 -0.58
N LEU A 72 -4.16 16.46 -0.56
CA LEU A 72 -5.09 16.28 0.57
C LEU A 72 -5.99 15.05 0.43
N GLY A 73 -5.92 14.32 -0.67
CA GLY A 73 -6.73 13.14 -0.96
C GLY A 73 -6.53 12.66 -2.39
N LEU A 74 -7.31 11.65 -2.81
CA LEU A 74 -7.21 11.03 -4.13
C LEU A 74 -7.38 12.01 -5.31
N PHE A 75 -8.07 13.12 -5.10
CA PHE A 75 -8.41 14.09 -6.14
C PHE A 75 -7.50 15.32 -6.16
N ASP A 76 -6.58 15.43 -5.19
CA ASP A 76 -5.67 16.57 -5.08
C ASP A 76 -4.24 16.14 -5.41
N ARG A 77 -3.61 16.79 -6.39
CA ARG A 77 -2.23 16.51 -6.85
C ARG A 77 -1.95 15.02 -7.14
N ASN A 78 -2.98 14.28 -7.58
CA ASN A 78 -2.80 12.87 -7.89
C ASN A 78 -1.87 12.67 -9.11
N LEU A 79 -1.26 11.50 -9.23
CA LEU A 79 -0.23 11.24 -10.25
C LEU A 79 -0.73 11.33 -11.70
N ALA A 80 -2.04 11.19 -11.93
CA ALA A 80 -2.67 11.34 -13.22
C ALA A 80 -3.12 12.79 -13.52
N MET A 81 -2.89 13.74 -12.59
CA MET A 81 -3.26 15.14 -12.76
C MET A 81 -2.14 15.92 -13.46
N PRO A 82 -2.41 16.51 -14.64
CA PRO A 82 -1.41 17.34 -15.34
C PRO A 82 -0.95 18.54 -14.49
N GLY A 83 0.33 18.91 -14.63
CA GLY A 83 0.90 20.11 -14.01
C GLY A 83 1.28 19.99 -12.53
N THR A 84 1.11 18.82 -11.90
CA THR A 84 1.42 18.63 -10.46
C THR A 84 2.80 18.01 -10.19
N ILE A 85 3.48 17.56 -11.23
CA ILE A 85 4.68 16.72 -11.12
C ILE A 85 5.83 17.41 -10.37
N GLU A 86 6.10 18.68 -10.62
CA GLU A 86 7.21 19.40 -9.98
C GLU A 86 7.02 19.50 -8.46
N GLN A 87 5.80 19.83 -8.02
CA GLN A 87 5.48 19.89 -6.61
C GLN A 87 5.53 18.50 -5.96
N ASN A 88 5.02 17.48 -6.66
CA ASN A 88 5.07 16.10 -6.16
C ASN A 88 6.52 15.58 -6.07
N LEU A 89 7.40 15.96 -7.00
CA LEU A 89 8.83 15.63 -6.92
C LEU A 89 9.50 16.25 -5.72
N ALA A 90 9.26 17.55 -5.48
CA ALA A 90 9.84 18.25 -4.31
C ALA A 90 9.41 17.60 -2.99
N ASP A 91 8.12 17.24 -2.86
CA ASP A 91 7.63 16.51 -1.71
C ASP A 91 8.28 15.10 -1.62
N PHE A 92 8.42 14.41 -2.75
CA PHE A 92 8.91 13.03 -2.79
C PHE A 92 10.41 12.92 -2.46
N GLU A 93 11.22 13.92 -2.77
CA GLU A 93 12.62 13.97 -2.33
C GLU A 93 12.71 13.93 -0.80
N ARG A 94 11.84 14.67 -0.10
CA ARG A 94 11.76 14.64 1.37
C ARG A 94 11.23 13.32 1.91
N VAL A 95 10.27 12.71 1.18
CA VAL A 95 9.76 11.38 1.52
C VAL A 95 10.85 10.32 1.45
N ILE A 96 11.67 10.32 0.40
CA ILE A 96 12.78 9.37 0.26
C ILE A 96 13.83 9.61 1.35
N GLU A 97 14.17 10.85 1.67
CA GLU A 97 15.05 11.17 2.80
C GLU A 97 14.50 10.62 4.12
N PHE A 98 13.20 10.79 4.39
CA PHE A 98 12.53 10.20 5.55
C PHE A 98 12.64 8.68 5.57
N CYS A 99 12.36 8.03 4.43
CA CYS A 99 12.42 6.57 4.33
C CYS A 99 13.84 6.04 4.58
N ASP A 100 14.86 6.67 4.01
CA ASP A 100 16.26 6.30 4.24
C ASP A 100 16.67 6.46 5.72
N LEU A 101 16.28 7.57 6.34
CA LEU A 101 16.56 7.84 7.75
C LEU A 101 15.84 6.89 8.71
N ALA A 102 14.65 6.42 8.33
CA ALA A 102 13.83 5.50 9.12
C ALA A 102 14.06 4.01 8.79
N ASP A 103 14.94 3.69 7.82
CA ASP A 103 15.20 2.33 7.30
C ASP A 103 13.96 1.64 6.74
N ILE A 104 13.13 2.42 6.02
CA ILE A 104 11.89 1.94 5.38
C ILE A 104 12.22 1.34 4.01
N GLN A 105 11.77 0.12 3.78
CA GLN A 105 12.12 -0.66 2.58
C GLN A 105 11.31 -0.28 1.35
N THR A 106 10.02 0.02 1.53
CA THR A 106 9.12 0.39 0.43
C THR A 106 8.32 1.64 0.77
N VAL A 107 8.05 2.44 -0.24
CA VAL A 107 7.06 3.51 -0.15
C VAL A 107 6.03 3.32 -1.25
N PHE A 108 4.75 3.26 -0.89
CA PHE A 108 3.72 3.17 -1.91
C PHE A 108 2.92 4.46 -2.06
N VAL A 109 2.49 4.67 -3.29
CA VAL A 109 1.66 5.79 -3.71
C VAL A 109 0.44 5.28 -4.47
N LEU A 110 -0.62 6.08 -4.54
CA LEU A 110 -1.79 5.76 -5.35
C LEU A 110 -1.63 6.28 -6.79
N PRO A 111 -2.19 5.59 -7.79
CA PRO A 111 -1.97 5.90 -9.21
C PRO A 111 -2.61 7.20 -9.67
N GLY A 112 -3.60 7.68 -8.94
CA GLY A 112 -4.44 8.79 -9.34
C GLY A 112 -5.75 8.35 -9.96
N VAL A 113 -6.57 9.30 -10.34
CA VAL A 113 -7.92 9.12 -10.87
C VAL A 113 -8.02 9.65 -12.30
N ILE A 114 -9.12 9.35 -12.99
CA ILE A 114 -9.45 10.00 -14.25
C ILE A 114 -9.96 11.41 -13.90
N ASN A 115 -9.15 12.43 -14.19
CA ASN A 115 -9.52 13.81 -13.90
C ASN A 115 -10.53 14.34 -14.93
N PRO A 116 -11.27 15.43 -14.63
CA PRO A 116 -12.22 16.01 -15.59
C PRO A 116 -11.59 16.28 -16.96
N GLY A 117 -12.22 15.79 -18.01
CA GLY A 117 -11.74 15.94 -19.39
C GLY A 117 -10.65 14.94 -19.84
N GLN A 118 -10.25 14.04 -18.97
CA GLN A 118 -9.30 12.95 -19.33
C GLN A 118 -10.03 11.67 -19.73
N SER A 119 -9.45 10.94 -20.67
CA SER A 119 -9.73 9.53 -20.85
C SER A 119 -8.88 8.66 -19.90
N ARG A 120 -9.21 7.38 -19.73
CA ARG A 120 -8.37 6.42 -18.97
C ARG A 120 -6.94 6.33 -19.55
N ASN A 121 -6.80 6.41 -20.86
CA ASN A 121 -5.49 6.39 -21.51
C ASN A 121 -4.66 7.65 -21.21
N ASP A 122 -5.30 8.82 -21.14
CA ASP A 122 -4.63 10.07 -20.74
C ASP A 122 -4.17 9.99 -19.27
N ALA A 123 -5.02 9.48 -18.38
CA ALA A 123 -4.68 9.28 -16.97
C ALA A 123 -3.49 8.30 -16.83
N LEU A 124 -3.51 7.18 -17.56
CA LEU A 124 -2.41 6.22 -17.59
C LEU A 124 -1.10 6.86 -18.09
N ALA A 125 -1.16 7.64 -19.16
CA ALA A 125 0.02 8.31 -19.74
C ALA A 125 0.61 9.34 -18.79
N GLU A 126 -0.24 10.15 -18.13
CA GLU A 126 0.19 11.17 -17.18
C GLU A 126 0.78 10.55 -15.90
N SER A 127 0.12 9.52 -15.37
CA SER A 127 0.62 8.78 -14.22
C SER A 127 1.96 8.09 -14.52
N ALA A 128 2.11 7.49 -15.70
CA ALA A 128 3.39 6.92 -16.14
C ALA A 128 4.51 7.97 -16.23
N ARG A 129 4.20 9.18 -16.70
CA ARG A 129 5.15 10.30 -16.73
C ARG A 129 5.58 10.70 -15.33
N SER A 130 4.62 10.85 -14.42
CA SER A 130 4.85 11.17 -13.02
C SER A 130 5.70 10.10 -12.34
N LEU A 131 5.34 8.83 -12.49
CA LEU A 131 6.07 7.70 -11.92
C LEU A 131 7.50 7.60 -12.44
N ASN A 132 7.73 7.77 -13.75
CA ASN A 132 9.10 7.79 -14.30
C ASN A 132 9.96 8.90 -13.66
N ALA A 133 9.37 10.03 -13.31
CA ALA A 133 10.08 11.08 -12.61
C ALA A 133 10.36 10.73 -11.14
N LEU A 134 9.38 10.15 -10.43
CA LEU A 134 9.55 9.66 -9.05
C LEU A 134 10.58 8.52 -8.99
N MET A 135 10.59 7.59 -9.96
CA MET A 135 11.57 6.50 -10.05
C MET A 135 13.01 7.03 -10.13
N ARG A 136 13.27 8.14 -10.82
CA ARG A 136 14.61 8.76 -10.86
C ARG A 136 15.04 9.30 -9.48
N VAL A 137 14.10 9.75 -8.65
CA VAL A 137 14.39 10.14 -7.27
C VAL A 137 14.66 8.90 -6.41
N ALA A 138 13.76 7.90 -6.48
CA ALA A 138 13.89 6.66 -5.72
C ALA A 138 15.17 5.87 -6.06
N ALA A 139 15.68 5.95 -7.29
CA ALA A 139 16.92 5.28 -7.72
C ALA A 139 18.17 5.70 -6.94
N ARG A 140 18.11 6.79 -6.17
CA ARG A 140 19.21 7.27 -5.31
C ARG A 140 19.16 6.70 -3.89
N SER A 141 18.17 5.89 -3.60
CA SER A 141 17.84 5.33 -2.29
C SER A 141 17.80 3.80 -2.32
N LYS A 142 17.78 3.19 -1.15
CA LYS A 142 17.47 1.76 -1.00
C LYS A 142 15.95 1.50 -0.95
N THR A 143 15.16 2.54 -0.70
CA THR A 143 13.70 2.45 -0.62
C THR A 143 13.11 2.25 -2.00
N VAL A 144 12.30 1.20 -2.16
CA VAL A 144 11.65 0.88 -3.42
C VAL A 144 10.32 1.63 -3.52
N LEU A 145 10.16 2.42 -4.58
CA LEU A 145 8.86 3.01 -4.93
C LEU A 145 7.93 1.92 -5.46
N THR A 146 6.74 1.86 -4.89
CA THR A 146 5.67 0.96 -5.33
C THR A 146 4.39 1.72 -5.63
N ILE A 147 3.52 1.14 -6.44
CA ILE A 147 2.19 1.65 -6.72
C ILE A 147 1.14 0.61 -6.35
N GLU A 148 0.04 1.05 -5.77
CA GLU A 148 -1.10 0.19 -5.47
C GLU A 148 -2.21 0.41 -6.49
N ALA A 149 -2.62 -0.65 -7.19
CA ALA A 149 -3.84 -0.63 -7.99
C ALA A 149 -5.05 -0.55 -7.04
N HIS A 150 -5.91 0.44 -7.23
CA HIS A 150 -6.91 0.81 -6.24
C HIS A 150 -8.29 1.03 -6.87
N VAL A 151 -9.35 0.56 -6.22
CA VAL A 151 -10.74 0.90 -6.59
C VAL A 151 -10.92 2.43 -6.66
N HIS A 152 -11.74 2.90 -7.57
CA HIS A 152 -11.96 4.32 -7.87
C HIS A 152 -10.75 5.08 -8.46
N SER A 153 -9.67 4.39 -8.80
CA SER A 153 -8.57 4.95 -9.59
C SER A 153 -8.76 4.67 -11.09
N TYR A 154 -7.84 5.16 -11.91
CA TYR A 154 -7.81 4.70 -13.31
C TYR A 154 -7.26 3.27 -13.43
N LEU A 155 -6.53 2.79 -12.41
CA LEU A 155 -5.77 1.54 -12.39
C LEU A 155 -6.55 0.44 -11.67
N GLU A 156 -7.62 -0.03 -12.30
CA GLU A 156 -8.59 -0.96 -11.70
C GLU A 156 -8.54 -2.38 -12.30
N SER A 157 -7.75 -2.63 -13.35
CA SER A 157 -7.69 -3.95 -13.98
C SER A 157 -6.26 -4.50 -14.04
N PRO A 158 -6.06 -5.83 -13.93
CA PRO A 158 -4.74 -6.43 -14.07
C PRO A 158 -4.05 -6.06 -15.41
N SER A 159 -4.82 -6.00 -16.49
CA SER A 159 -4.30 -5.61 -17.82
C SER A 159 -3.81 -4.17 -17.87
N THR A 160 -4.50 -3.23 -17.22
CA THR A 160 -4.05 -1.83 -17.14
C THR A 160 -2.80 -1.70 -16.25
N VAL A 161 -2.70 -2.52 -15.19
CA VAL A 161 -1.47 -2.59 -14.37
C VAL A 161 -0.28 -3.04 -15.20
N LEU A 162 -0.41 -4.09 -15.99
CA LEU A 162 0.66 -4.56 -16.89
C LEU A 162 1.06 -3.48 -17.90
N GLN A 163 0.10 -2.77 -18.50
CA GLN A 163 0.39 -1.63 -19.40
C GLN A 163 1.17 -0.50 -18.70
N LEU A 164 0.89 -0.25 -17.41
CA LEU A 164 1.65 0.73 -16.64
C LEU A 164 3.08 0.26 -16.37
N LEU A 165 3.25 -1.00 -15.97
CA LEU A 165 4.57 -1.62 -15.74
C LEU A 165 5.44 -1.62 -16.99
N GLU A 166 4.87 -1.82 -18.18
CA GLU A 166 5.57 -1.69 -19.47
C GLU A 166 6.05 -0.25 -19.75
N ARG A 167 5.35 0.77 -19.24
CA ARG A 167 5.67 2.19 -19.46
C ARG A 167 6.64 2.76 -18.42
N VAL A 168 6.80 2.10 -17.28
CA VAL A 168 7.61 2.57 -16.16
C VAL A 168 8.58 1.45 -15.77
N GLU A 169 9.78 1.50 -16.34
CA GLU A 169 10.80 0.48 -16.11
C GLU A 169 11.17 0.37 -14.62
N GLY A 170 11.21 -0.85 -14.10
CA GLY A 170 11.59 -1.15 -12.72
C GLY A 170 10.52 -0.84 -11.67
N LEU A 171 9.35 -0.31 -12.07
CA LEU A 171 8.25 -0.08 -11.13
C LEU A 171 7.81 -1.38 -10.47
N LYS A 172 7.56 -1.31 -9.17
CA LYS A 172 7.05 -2.43 -8.38
C LYS A 172 5.65 -2.12 -7.85
N LEU A 173 4.99 -3.15 -7.33
CA LEU A 173 3.64 -3.07 -6.80
C LEU A 173 3.63 -3.21 -5.27
N THR A 174 2.79 -2.43 -4.63
CA THR A 174 2.09 -2.86 -3.43
C THR A 174 0.85 -3.60 -3.92
N LEU A 175 0.89 -4.93 -3.82
CA LEU A 175 -0.13 -5.78 -4.42
C LEU A 175 -1.21 -6.10 -3.40
N ASP A 176 -2.42 -5.60 -3.62
CA ASP A 176 -3.62 -5.92 -2.85
C ASP A 176 -4.64 -6.64 -3.75
N TYR A 177 -4.81 -7.94 -3.52
CA TYR A 177 -5.80 -8.75 -4.25
C TYR A 177 -7.23 -8.32 -3.97
N ALA A 178 -7.51 -7.69 -2.82
CA ALA A 178 -8.85 -7.31 -2.43
C ALA A 178 -9.47 -6.27 -3.38
N HIS A 179 -8.68 -5.34 -3.90
CA HIS A 179 -9.17 -4.37 -4.87
C HIS A 179 -9.69 -5.05 -6.15
N PHE A 180 -8.98 -6.02 -6.65
CA PHE A 180 -9.39 -6.78 -7.84
C PHE A 180 -10.58 -7.71 -7.55
N ALA A 181 -10.56 -8.43 -6.43
CA ALA A 181 -11.67 -9.29 -6.03
C ALA A 181 -12.96 -8.49 -5.83
N CYS A 182 -12.88 -7.29 -5.25
CA CYS A 182 -14.01 -6.37 -5.12
C CYS A 182 -14.60 -5.95 -6.47
N LEU A 183 -13.75 -5.77 -7.49
CA LEU A 183 -14.15 -5.45 -8.86
C LEU A 183 -14.61 -6.67 -9.66
N GLY A 184 -14.59 -7.87 -9.06
CA GLY A 184 -15.08 -9.09 -9.66
C GLY A 184 -14.04 -9.91 -10.44
N TYR A 185 -12.76 -9.55 -10.38
CA TYR A 185 -11.68 -10.35 -10.96
C TYR A 185 -11.46 -11.62 -10.12
N ARG A 186 -11.21 -12.74 -10.80
CA ARG A 186 -10.82 -13.98 -10.15
C ARG A 186 -9.34 -13.91 -9.78
N GLN A 187 -8.94 -14.66 -8.78
CA GLN A 187 -7.56 -14.65 -8.27
C GLN A 187 -6.54 -14.98 -9.36
N GLU A 188 -6.84 -15.95 -10.24
CA GLU A 188 -5.96 -16.36 -11.34
C GLU A 188 -5.72 -15.26 -12.39
N GLU A 189 -6.60 -14.27 -12.46
CA GLU A 189 -6.42 -13.09 -13.31
C GLU A 189 -5.46 -12.06 -12.69
N VAL A 190 -5.27 -12.13 -11.37
CA VAL A 190 -4.38 -11.23 -10.59
C VAL A 190 -3.00 -11.84 -10.37
N ASP A 191 -2.91 -13.18 -10.26
CA ASP A 191 -1.67 -13.92 -10.00
C ASP A 191 -0.49 -13.52 -10.93
N PRO A 192 -0.69 -13.18 -12.23
CA PRO A 192 0.40 -12.68 -13.08
C PRO A 192 1.07 -11.39 -12.60
N LEU A 193 0.48 -10.67 -11.65
CA LEU A 193 1.07 -9.47 -11.04
C LEU A 193 2.04 -9.78 -9.90
N ALA A 194 2.00 -10.98 -9.33
CA ALA A 194 2.82 -11.38 -8.17
C ALA A 194 4.34 -11.18 -8.36
N PRO A 195 4.96 -11.43 -9.54
CA PRO A 195 6.38 -11.19 -9.76
C PRO A 195 6.81 -9.72 -9.65
N TYR A 196 5.86 -8.81 -9.73
CA TYR A 196 6.11 -7.37 -9.61
C TYR A 196 5.93 -6.85 -8.17
N ALA A 197 5.42 -7.67 -7.25
CA ALA A 197 5.21 -7.26 -5.87
C ALA A 197 6.53 -6.97 -5.15
N ALA A 198 6.63 -5.84 -4.46
CA ALA A 198 7.67 -5.53 -3.49
C ALA A 198 7.08 -5.33 -2.08
N HIS A 199 5.78 -5.08 -2.00
CA HIS A 199 4.97 -5.08 -0.79
C HIS A 199 3.61 -5.70 -1.09
N VAL A 200 2.91 -6.22 -0.08
CA VAL A 200 1.59 -6.86 -0.25
C VAL A 200 0.66 -6.40 0.85
N HIS A 201 -0.58 -6.08 0.51
CA HIS A 201 -1.66 -5.91 1.48
C HIS A 201 -2.54 -7.16 1.50
N LEU A 202 -2.94 -7.58 2.69
CA LEU A 202 -3.75 -8.76 2.94
C LEU A 202 -5.04 -8.39 3.66
N ARG A 203 -6.15 -8.68 3.04
CA ARG A 203 -7.50 -8.71 3.61
C ARG A 203 -8.39 -9.59 2.76
N GLN A 204 -9.50 -10.04 3.29
CA GLN A 204 -10.52 -10.71 2.50
C GLN A 204 -11.43 -9.71 1.79
N ALA A 205 -11.84 -10.10 0.58
CA ALA A 205 -12.79 -9.34 -0.23
C ALA A 205 -13.69 -10.31 -1.04
N ARG A 206 -14.73 -9.76 -1.62
CA ARG A 206 -15.59 -10.45 -2.58
C ARG A 206 -16.21 -9.44 -3.55
N PRO A 207 -16.79 -9.85 -4.67
CA PRO A 207 -17.39 -8.90 -5.61
C PRO A 207 -18.33 -7.90 -4.93
N GLY A 208 -18.07 -6.61 -5.14
CA GLY A 208 -18.81 -5.50 -4.55
C GLY A 208 -18.46 -5.17 -3.09
N VAL A 209 -17.58 -5.93 -2.44
CA VAL A 209 -17.19 -5.73 -1.03
C VAL A 209 -15.67 -5.78 -0.93
N LEU A 210 -15.05 -4.63 -0.66
CA LEU A 210 -13.60 -4.51 -0.60
C LEU A 210 -12.99 -5.14 0.66
N GLN A 211 -13.76 -5.24 1.73
CA GLN A 211 -13.32 -5.79 3.00
C GLN A 211 -14.39 -6.73 3.57
N ALA A 212 -14.19 -8.02 3.37
CA ALA A 212 -15.10 -9.08 3.81
C ALA A 212 -14.55 -9.80 5.04
N LYS A 213 -15.42 -10.50 5.76
CA LYS A 213 -14.99 -11.44 6.80
C LYS A 213 -14.25 -12.62 6.19
N SER A 214 -13.37 -13.25 6.95
CA SER A 214 -12.54 -14.37 6.49
C SER A 214 -13.36 -15.53 5.91
N ASN A 215 -14.55 -15.76 6.44
CA ASN A 215 -15.47 -16.81 5.98
C ASN A 215 -16.45 -16.37 4.87
N GLU A 216 -16.43 -15.09 4.48
CA GLU A 216 -17.30 -14.52 3.44
C GLU A 216 -16.53 -14.09 2.18
N GLY A 217 -15.18 -14.03 2.27
CA GLY A 217 -14.33 -13.62 1.18
C GLY A 217 -14.13 -14.71 0.13
N THR A 218 -13.67 -14.29 -1.05
CA THR A 218 -13.43 -15.18 -2.20
C THR A 218 -11.94 -15.42 -2.46
N ILE A 219 -11.04 -14.75 -1.74
CA ILE A 219 -9.60 -14.90 -1.90
C ILE A 219 -9.13 -16.17 -1.18
N ASN A 220 -8.54 -17.10 -1.93
CA ASN A 220 -7.87 -18.27 -1.34
C ASN A 220 -6.48 -17.85 -0.85
N MET A 221 -6.38 -17.52 0.44
CA MET A 221 -5.13 -17.02 1.04
C MET A 221 -3.98 -18.03 0.93
N ASN A 222 -4.24 -19.34 1.07
CA ASN A 222 -3.19 -20.34 0.94
C ASN A 222 -2.62 -20.42 -0.48
N ALA A 223 -3.48 -20.31 -1.49
CA ALA A 223 -3.03 -20.21 -2.88
C ALA A 223 -2.25 -18.91 -3.13
N LEU A 224 -2.74 -17.78 -2.59
CA LEU A 224 -2.05 -16.49 -2.69
C LEU A 224 -0.62 -16.56 -2.07
N PHE A 225 -0.49 -17.13 -0.89
CA PHE A 225 0.83 -17.30 -0.26
C PHE A 225 1.75 -18.20 -1.12
N GLY A 226 1.19 -19.25 -1.73
CA GLY A 226 1.89 -20.11 -2.69
C GLY A 226 2.37 -19.33 -3.91
N THR A 227 1.49 -18.56 -4.56
CA THR A 227 1.81 -17.72 -5.71
C THR A 227 2.92 -16.71 -5.40
N LEU A 228 2.84 -16.03 -4.24
CA LEU A 228 3.89 -15.10 -3.81
C LEU A 228 5.23 -15.80 -3.60
N ARG A 229 5.26 -16.94 -2.90
CA ARG A 229 6.47 -17.74 -2.68
C ARG A 229 7.08 -18.18 -4.02
N ASP A 230 6.26 -18.70 -4.91
CA ASP A 230 6.70 -19.26 -6.20
C ASP A 230 7.16 -18.15 -7.17
N SER A 231 6.70 -16.92 -6.99
CA SER A 231 7.22 -15.72 -7.67
C SER A 231 8.54 -15.18 -7.08
N GLY A 232 9.05 -15.80 -6.00
CA GLY A 232 10.27 -15.36 -5.32
C GLY A 232 10.07 -14.17 -4.36
N TYR A 233 8.84 -13.83 -3.98
CA TYR A 233 8.57 -12.74 -3.06
C TYR A 233 9.14 -13.00 -1.66
N GLN A 234 9.90 -12.02 -1.12
CA GLN A 234 10.53 -12.10 0.20
C GLN A 234 10.13 -10.97 1.15
N GLY A 235 9.31 -10.05 0.68
CA GLY A 235 8.91 -8.84 1.41
C GLY A 235 7.94 -9.08 2.57
N ALA A 236 7.47 -7.98 3.14
CA ALA A 236 6.42 -7.97 4.15
C ALA A 236 5.02 -8.02 3.52
N MET A 237 4.11 -8.71 4.17
CA MET A 237 2.67 -8.74 3.84
C MET A 237 1.91 -8.09 4.98
N ALA A 238 1.34 -6.92 4.72
CA ALA A 238 0.62 -6.14 5.72
C ALA A 238 -0.83 -6.60 5.84
N LEU A 239 -1.22 -6.96 7.04
CA LEU A 239 -2.63 -7.17 7.40
C LEU A 239 -3.30 -5.80 7.40
N GLU A 240 -4.13 -5.54 6.39
CA GLU A 240 -4.72 -4.24 6.15
C GLU A 240 -6.23 -4.25 6.30
N TYR A 241 -6.70 -3.42 7.21
CA TYR A 241 -8.11 -3.06 7.31
C TYR A 241 -8.23 -1.54 7.33
N VAL A 242 -9.21 -1.02 6.60
CA VAL A 242 -9.54 0.41 6.61
C VAL A 242 -10.89 0.61 7.33
N HIS A 243 -11.17 1.83 7.75
CA HIS A 243 -12.41 2.16 8.44
C HIS A 243 -13.04 3.40 7.81
N GLN A 244 -13.51 3.23 6.59
CA GLN A 244 -14.11 4.31 5.78
C GLN A 244 -15.48 3.89 5.26
N ASP A 245 -16.30 4.87 4.91
CA ASP A 245 -17.65 4.63 4.40
C ASP A 245 -17.65 4.52 2.86
N TYR A 246 -16.95 3.50 2.35
CA TYR A 246 -16.97 3.17 0.93
C TYR A 246 -16.75 1.66 0.72
N MET A 247 -17.37 1.08 -0.30
CA MET A 247 -17.16 -0.32 -0.72
C MET A 247 -17.26 -1.34 0.43
N ALA A 248 -18.14 -1.08 1.42
CA ALA A 248 -18.34 -1.91 2.62
C ALA A 248 -17.06 -2.13 3.46
N THR A 249 -16.24 -1.10 3.63
CA THR A 249 -15.00 -1.18 4.43
C THR A 249 -15.19 -0.79 5.90
N ARG A 250 -16.39 -0.44 6.35
CA ARG A 250 -16.67 -0.34 7.79
C ARG A 250 -16.70 -1.72 8.41
N TYR A 251 -15.92 -1.90 9.43
CA TYR A 251 -15.70 -3.21 10.03
C TYR A 251 -15.54 -3.10 11.53
N ASP A 252 -16.33 -3.86 12.28
CA ASP A 252 -16.41 -3.73 13.74
C ASP A 252 -15.36 -4.55 14.47
N ASP A 253 -14.78 -5.58 13.84
CA ASP A 253 -13.87 -6.52 14.48
C ASP A 253 -12.58 -6.74 13.67
N VAL A 254 -11.78 -5.69 13.56
CA VAL A 254 -10.48 -5.72 12.87
C VAL A 254 -9.50 -6.69 13.55
N LEU A 255 -9.52 -6.79 14.87
CA LEU A 255 -8.57 -7.64 15.59
C LEU A 255 -8.80 -9.13 15.35
N THR A 256 -10.04 -9.59 15.36
CA THR A 256 -10.35 -10.99 15.06
C THR A 256 -9.92 -11.37 13.65
N GLU A 257 -10.19 -10.54 12.66
CA GLU A 257 -9.80 -10.81 11.28
C GLU A 257 -8.27 -10.75 11.10
N THR A 258 -7.60 -9.81 11.76
CA THR A 258 -6.13 -9.75 11.79
C THR A 258 -5.52 -11.02 12.38
N ILE A 259 -6.06 -11.51 13.48
CA ILE A 259 -5.63 -12.75 14.14
C ILE A 259 -5.89 -13.95 13.21
N TRP A 260 -7.03 -14.02 12.56
CA TRP A 260 -7.38 -15.06 11.61
C TRP A 260 -6.38 -15.16 10.45
N LEU A 261 -6.10 -14.07 9.77
CA LEU A 261 -5.14 -14.02 8.66
C LEU A 261 -3.72 -14.34 9.12
N ARG A 262 -3.32 -13.80 10.28
CA ARG A 262 -2.02 -14.12 10.90
C ARG A 262 -1.85 -15.62 11.14
N ASP A 263 -2.86 -16.24 11.74
CA ASP A 263 -2.79 -17.66 12.12
C ASP A 263 -2.89 -18.56 10.90
N GLN A 264 -3.66 -18.16 9.89
CA GLN A 264 -3.70 -18.84 8.59
C GLN A 264 -2.33 -18.82 7.91
N PHE A 265 -1.65 -17.67 7.87
CA PHE A 265 -0.30 -17.58 7.31
C PHE A 265 0.69 -18.44 8.10
N ARG A 266 0.65 -18.38 9.43
CA ARG A 266 1.52 -19.20 10.29
C ARG A 266 1.33 -20.69 10.07
N SER A 267 0.08 -21.14 9.93
CA SER A 267 -0.22 -22.55 9.65
C SER A 267 0.23 -22.98 8.24
N TRP A 268 0.20 -22.05 7.28
CA TRP A 268 0.67 -22.33 5.92
C TRP A 268 2.21 -22.35 5.82
N ALA A 269 2.90 -21.57 6.62
CA ALA A 269 4.36 -21.42 6.59
C ALA A 269 5.13 -22.56 7.27
N VAL A 270 4.44 -23.47 7.99
CA VAL A 270 5.00 -24.68 8.62
C VAL A 270 5.08 -25.81 7.59
#